data_87907c239d8de24094123652ccac97a7
#
_entry.id   87907c239d8de24094123652ccac97a7
#
_cell.length_a   1.000
_cell.length_b   1.000
_cell.length_c   1.000
_cell.angle_alpha   90.00
_cell.angle_beta   90.00
_cell.angle_gamma   90.00
#
_symmetry.space_group_name_H-M   'P 1'
#
loop_
_entity.id
_entity.type
_entity.pdbx_description
1 polymer ?
#
loop_
_entity_poly.entity_id
_entity_poly.type
_entity_poly.pdbx_seq_one_letter_code
_entity_poly.pdbx_strand_id
1 'polypeptide(L)'
;STPTEELNPSWHMYSRGYTLSDVFAENPDWFAMSYKSFCGLLQDHGTGAWYYWCIGLLYLTLFAGIGIATFRQPDNLQGKIRFVICTLLMVGELAASIVNSWLIESMAQGRYLLPCILIAGYLASTVPELFQKKIYRTLLSIAGILSVGYFGLVGIPLFF
;
A
#
# COMPACT_ATOMS: atom_id res chain seq x y z
N SER A 1 -7.21 34.73 4.95
CA SER A 1 -6.82 33.39 4.48
C SER A 1 -6.57 33.47 2.99
N THR A 2 -5.34 33.54 2.60
CA THR A 2 -4.97 33.65 1.19
C THR A 2 -4.72 32.26 0.63
N PRO A 3 -5.46 31.85 -0.41
CA PRO A 3 -5.24 30.58 -1.13
C PRO A 3 -3.86 30.51 -1.82
N THR A 4 -3.07 31.55 -1.73
CA THR A 4 -1.79 31.70 -2.43
C THR A 4 -0.62 30.97 -1.78
N GLU A 5 -0.73 30.57 -0.50
CA GLU A 5 0.35 29.80 0.15
C GLU A 5 0.39 28.34 -0.31
N GLU A 6 -0.76 27.75 -0.69
CA GLU A 6 -0.81 26.37 -1.21
C GLU A 6 -0.18 26.23 -2.61
N LEU A 7 -0.03 27.32 -3.34
CA LEU A 7 0.59 27.38 -4.66
C LEU A 7 2.06 27.82 -4.62
N ASN A 8 2.65 27.96 -3.42
CA ASN A 8 4.01 28.44 -3.31
C ASN A 8 5.01 27.33 -3.70
N PRO A 9 5.78 27.50 -4.80
CA PRO A 9 6.77 26.52 -5.26
C PRO A 9 7.82 26.15 -4.21
N SER A 10 7.99 26.98 -3.18
CA SER A 10 8.95 26.75 -2.08
C SER A 10 8.66 25.51 -1.23
N TRP A 11 7.46 24.94 -1.30
CA TRP A 11 7.09 23.74 -0.55
C TRP A 11 7.49 22.45 -1.26
N HIS A 12 7.72 22.53 -2.57
CA HIS A 12 8.06 21.36 -3.37
C HIS A 12 9.57 21.12 -3.32
N MET A 13 10.00 19.90 -3.06
CA MET A 13 11.42 19.53 -3.02
C MET A 13 12.09 19.86 -4.34
N TYR A 14 11.44 19.51 -5.47
CA TYR A 14 11.94 19.83 -6.80
C TYR A 14 12.20 21.34 -7.00
N SER A 15 11.26 22.20 -6.60
CA SER A 15 11.39 23.66 -6.74
C SER A 15 12.51 24.25 -5.89
N ARG A 16 12.91 23.54 -4.83
CA ARG A 16 14.01 23.90 -3.93
C ARG A 16 15.36 23.38 -4.42
N GLY A 17 15.42 22.73 -5.58
CA GLY A 17 16.64 22.17 -6.16
C GLY A 17 17.07 20.82 -5.60
N TYR A 18 16.21 20.14 -4.82
CA TYR A 18 16.46 18.80 -4.34
C TYR A 18 16.36 17.77 -5.47
N THR A 19 17.18 16.75 -5.42
CA THR A 19 17.11 15.59 -6.33
C THR A 19 16.10 14.56 -5.83
N LEU A 20 15.74 13.61 -6.68
CA LEU A 20 14.82 12.52 -6.28
C LEU A 20 15.40 11.68 -5.11
N SER A 21 16.72 11.53 -5.02
CA SER A 21 17.38 10.81 -3.92
C SER A 21 17.24 11.54 -2.58
N ASP A 22 17.10 12.85 -2.60
CA ASP A 22 16.97 13.65 -1.38
C ASP A 22 15.62 13.41 -0.68
N VAL A 23 14.62 12.86 -1.40
CA VAL A 23 13.35 12.39 -0.77
C VAL A 23 13.63 11.43 0.38
N PHE A 24 14.59 10.52 0.19
CA PHE A 24 14.95 9.53 1.20
C PHE A 24 15.96 10.05 2.21
N ALA A 25 16.81 11.01 1.82
CA ALA A 25 17.75 11.67 2.72
C ALA A 25 17.02 12.53 3.75
N GLU A 26 16.02 13.31 3.30
CA GLU A 26 15.19 14.15 4.16
C GLU A 26 14.12 13.34 4.93
N ASN A 27 13.69 12.19 4.38
CA ASN A 27 12.69 11.31 4.97
C ASN A 27 13.20 9.86 5.01
N PRO A 28 14.13 9.52 5.90
CA PRO A 28 14.71 8.17 5.96
C PRO A 28 13.67 7.08 6.22
N ASP A 29 12.57 7.42 6.88
CA ASP A 29 11.45 6.51 7.17
C ASP A 29 10.35 6.51 6.08
N TRP A 30 10.61 7.06 4.88
CA TRP A 30 9.60 7.25 3.84
C TRP A 30 8.80 5.97 3.53
N PHE A 31 9.48 4.85 3.34
CA PHE A 31 8.82 3.57 3.09
C PHE A 31 7.98 3.09 4.26
N ALA A 32 8.51 3.21 5.48
CA ALA A 32 7.80 2.81 6.69
C ALA A 32 6.56 3.67 6.90
N MET A 33 6.65 4.98 6.69
CA MET A 33 5.53 5.92 6.82
C MET A 33 4.49 5.71 5.72
N SER A 34 4.90 5.51 4.45
CA SER A 34 3.99 5.17 3.35
C SER A 34 3.24 3.87 3.64
N TYR A 35 3.93 2.84 4.11
CA TYR A 35 3.33 1.58 4.48
C TYR A 35 2.36 1.71 5.65
N LYS A 36 2.74 2.38 6.73
CA LYS A 36 1.86 2.63 7.88
C LYS A 36 0.62 3.41 7.45
N SER A 37 0.80 4.48 6.65
CA SER A 37 -0.29 5.30 6.13
C SER A 37 -1.21 4.50 5.21
N PHE A 38 -0.69 3.56 4.41
CA PHE A 38 -1.46 2.64 3.60
C PHE A 38 -2.29 1.67 4.46
N CYS A 39 -1.74 1.18 5.57
CA CYS A 39 -2.43 0.28 6.49
C CYS A 39 -3.41 0.97 7.44
N GLY A 40 -3.53 2.29 7.41
CA GLY A 40 -4.48 3.04 8.23
C GLY A 40 -3.84 3.84 9.36
N LEU A 41 -2.62 4.41 9.16
CA LEU A 41 -2.06 5.35 10.10
C LEU A 41 -2.92 6.63 10.13
N LEU A 42 -3.65 6.77 11.19
CA LEU A 42 -4.41 7.98 11.52
C LEU A 42 -3.63 8.71 12.62
N GLN A 43 -2.62 9.49 12.23
CA GLN A 43 -1.71 10.17 13.15
C GLN A 43 -0.90 9.23 14.08
N ASP A 44 0.12 9.75 14.74
CA ASP A 44 1.14 9.00 15.49
C ASP A 44 0.63 8.46 16.85
N HIS A 45 -0.63 8.05 16.92
CA HIS A 45 -1.31 7.66 18.14
C HIS A 45 -1.21 6.15 18.39
N GLY A 46 -0.09 5.76 18.99
CA GLY A 46 -0.03 4.55 19.84
C GLY A 46 -0.28 3.19 19.20
N THR A 47 -0.35 3.09 17.88
CA THR A 47 -0.53 1.77 17.23
C THR A 47 0.75 0.97 17.37
N GLY A 48 0.67 -0.14 18.07
CA GLY A 48 1.80 -1.02 18.25
C GLY A 48 2.34 -1.51 16.90
N ALA A 49 3.67 -1.54 16.77
CA ALA A 49 4.34 -2.04 15.57
C ALA A 49 3.85 -3.43 15.13
N TRP A 50 3.39 -4.25 16.08
CA TRP A 50 2.85 -5.59 15.84
C TRP A 50 1.69 -5.61 14.82
N TYR A 51 0.82 -4.60 14.84
CA TYR A 51 -0.32 -4.52 13.91
C TYR A 51 0.18 -4.46 12.46
N TYR A 52 1.12 -3.55 12.18
CA TYR A 52 1.67 -3.38 10.84
C TYR A 52 2.40 -4.63 10.36
N TRP A 53 3.17 -5.29 11.23
CA TRP A 53 3.81 -6.55 10.90
C TRP A 53 2.79 -7.66 10.58
N CYS A 54 1.74 -7.80 11.41
CA CYS A 54 0.68 -8.79 11.18
C CYS A 54 -0.03 -8.56 9.84
N ILE A 55 -0.48 -7.33 9.58
CA ILE A 55 -1.17 -6.98 8.33
C ILE A 55 -0.25 -7.18 7.11
N GLY A 56 1.01 -6.75 7.20
CA GLY A 56 1.98 -6.93 6.12
C GLY A 56 2.24 -8.39 5.79
N LEU A 57 2.45 -9.22 6.80
CA LEU A 57 2.64 -10.66 6.61
C LEU A 57 1.40 -11.33 6.02
N LEU A 58 0.19 -10.93 6.43
CA LEU A 58 -1.06 -11.44 5.88
C LEU A 58 -1.19 -11.07 4.40
N TYR A 59 -0.99 -9.81 4.03
CA TYR A 59 -1.05 -9.37 2.64
C TYR A 59 0.03 -10.01 1.78
N LEU A 60 1.25 -10.11 2.29
CA LEU A 60 2.35 -10.80 1.59
C LEU A 60 2.02 -12.27 1.35
N THR A 61 1.49 -12.97 2.35
CA THR A 61 1.10 -14.37 2.24
C THR A 61 -0.03 -14.57 1.22
N LEU A 62 -1.04 -13.71 1.24
CA LEU A 62 -2.14 -13.75 0.28
C LEU A 62 -1.63 -13.48 -1.14
N PHE A 63 -0.82 -12.46 -1.35
CA PHE A 63 -0.27 -12.11 -2.66
C PHE A 63 0.68 -13.20 -3.19
N ALA A 64 1.58 -13.71 -2.37
CA ALA A 64 2.46 -14.82 -2.72
C ALA A 64 1.66 -16.07 -3.09
N GLY A 65 0.58 -16.36 -2.35
CA GLY A 65 -0.32 -17.45 -2.65
C GLY A 65 -0.98 -17.33 -4.02
N ILE A 66 -1.44 -16.13 -4.40
CA ILE A 66 -1.99 -15.84 -5.73
C ILE A 66 -0.92 -16.11 -6.80
N GLY A 67 0.30 -15.59 -6.60
CA GLY A 67 1.42 -15.84 -7.51
C GLY A 67 1.71 -17.33 -7.69
N ILE A 68 1.89 -18.05 -6.57
CA ILE A 68 2.15 -19.49 -6.59
C ILE A 68 1.03 -20.24 -7.30
N ALA A 69 -0.23 -19.94 -7.02
CA ALA A 69 -1.38 -20.59 -7.68
C ALA A 69 -1.38 -20.33 -9.19
N THR A 70 -1.10 -19.08 -9.61
CA THR A 70 -1.04 -18.70 -11.03
C THR A 70 0.10 -19.41 -11.75
N PHE A 71 1.30 -19.44 -11.17
CA PHE A 71 2.49 -20.00 -11.82
C PHE A 71 2.51 -21.54 -11.82
N ARG A 72 1.79 -22.20 -10.90
CA ARG A 72 1.66 -23.65 -10.88
C ARG A 72 0.77 -24.22 -11.99
N GLN A 73 -0.02 -23.40 -12.65
CA GLN A 73 -0.83 -23.85 -13.80
C GLN A 73 0.03 -23.82 -15.07
N PRO A 74 0.41 -24.99 -15.65
CA PRO A 74 1.39 -25.05 -16.75
C PRO A 74 0.88 -24.32 -17.99
N ASP A 75 -0.39 -24.49 -18.34
CA ASP A 75 -1.01 -23.99 -19.58
C ASP A 75 -1.62 -22.59 -19.45
N ASN A 76 -1.47 -21.93 -18.29
CA ASN A 76 -2.06 -20.61 -18.02
C ASN A 76 -1.07 -19.47 -18.34
N LEU A 77 -0.61 -19.39 -19.59
CA LEU A 77 0.30 -18.30 -20.00
C LEU A 77 -0.34 -16.92 -19.81
N GLN A 78 -1.62 -16.78 -20.15
CA GLN A 78 -2.34 -15.50 -19.98
C GLN A 78 -2.43 -15.08 -18.51
N GLY A 79 -2.67 -16.01 -17.59
CA GLY A 79 -2.68 -15.74 -16.16
C GLY A 79 -1.31 -15.27 -15.65
N LYS A 80 -0.24 -15.90 -16.10
CA LYS A 80 1.14 -15.51 -15.76
C LYS A 80 1.47 -14.12 -16.27
N ILE A 81 1.13 -13.82 -17.53
CA ILE A 81 1.32 -12.47 -18.12
C ILE A 81 0.53 -11.43 -17.33
N ARG A 82 -0.75 -11.68 -17.02
CA ARG A 82 -1.57 -10.77 -16.20
C ARG A 82 -0.95 -10.51 -14.83
N PHE A 83 -0.49 -11.57 -14.15
CA PHE A 83 0.16 -11.42 -12.84
C PHE A 83 1.38 -10.52 -12.92
N VAL A 84 2.25 -10.74 -13.94
CA VAL A 84 3.45 -9.92 -14.14
C VAL A 84 3.07 -8.47 -14.43
N ILE A 85 2.13 -8.22 -15.34
CA ILE A 85 1.69 -6.85 -15.68
C ILE A 85 1.11 -6.16 -14.45
N CYS A 86 0.23 -6.82 -13.71
CA CYS A 86 -0.36 -6.26 -12.50
C CYS A 86 0.70 -5.95 -11.42
N THR A 87 1.69 -6.84 -11.25
CA THR A 87 2.81 -6.58 -10.33
C THR A 87 3.63 -5.37 -10.77
N LEU A 88 3.90 -5.24 -12.07
CA LEU A 88 4.61 -4.07 -12.62
C LEU A 88 3.79 -2.78 -12.44
N LEU A 89 2.47 -2.82 -12.58
CA LEU A 89 1.61 -1.68 -12.28
C LEU A 89 1.69 -1.29 -10.80
N MET A 90 1.67 -2.25 -9.87
CA MET A 90 1.82 -1.95 -8.44
C MET A 90 3.20 -1.31 -8.13
N VAL A 91 4.27 -1.78 -8.77
CA VAL A 91 5.59 -1.17 -8.67
C VAL A 91 5.59 0.24 -9.29
N GLY A 92 4.87 0.43 -10.39
CA GLY A 92 4.66 1.74 -11.03
C GLY A 92 3.95 2.73 -10.10
N GLU A 93 2.92 2.31 -9.39
CA GLU A 93 2.22 3.13 -8.38
C GLU A 93 3.16 3.54 -7.24
N LEU A 94 4.00 2.62 -6.76
CA LEU A 94 5.02 2.96 -5.77
C LEU A 94 6.01 4.00 -6.30
N ALA A 95 6.51 3.81 -7.53
CA ALA A 95 7.40 4.77 -8.17
C ALA A 95 6.72 6.13 -8.37
N ALA A 96 5.46 6.15 -8.79
CA ALA A 96 4.66 7.37 -8.93
C ALA A 96 4.48 8.08 -7.58
N SER A 97 4.28 7.34 -6.49
CA SER A 97 4.20 7.89 -5.14
C SER A 97 5.51 8.57 -4.70
N ILE A 98 6.67 7.98 -5.03
CA ILE A 98 7.98 8.58 -4.76
C ILE A 98 8.15 9.87 -5.56
N VAL A 99 7.84 9.84 -6.87
CA VAL A 99 7.91 11.02 -7.74
C VAL A 99 6.96 12.12 -7.25
N ASN A 100 5.75 11.76 -6.80
CA ASN A 100 4.81 12.71 -6.23
C ASN A 100 5.34 13.37 -4.94
N SER A 101 6.01 12.60 -4.08
CA SER A 101 6.66 13.15 -2.87
C SER A 101 7.77 14.14 -3.22
N TRP A 102 8.46 13.95 -4.34
CA TRP A 102 9.47 14.89 -4.82
C TRP A 102 8.88 16.14 -5.47
N LEU A 103 7.84 15.97 -6.31
CA LEU A 103 7.28 17.06 -7.14
C LEU A 103 6.27 17.93 -6.40
N ILE A 104 5.43 17.33 -5.54
CA ILE A 104 4.22 17.98 -5.03
C ILE A 104 4.20 18.05 -3.50
N GLU A 105 4.37 16.90 -2.84
CA GLU A 105 4.20 16.82 -1.39
C GLU A 105 5.43 16.17 -0.78
N SER A 106 6.24 16.86 -0.05
CA SER A 106 7.45 16.32 0.61
C SER A 106 7.16 15.27 1.69
N MET A 107 6.00 14.62 1.66
CA MET A 107 5.54 13.67 2.68
C MET A 107 5.23 12.30 2.09
N ALA A 108 5.52 11.26 2.87
CA ALA A 108 5.15 9.89 2.57
C ALA A 108 3.64 9.67 2.77
N GLN A 109 2.90 9.31 1.73
CA GLN A 109 1.45 9.15 1.82
C GLN A 109 0.98 7.82 1.22
N GLY A 110 0.47 6.92 2.08
CA GLY A 110 -0.03 5.62 1.68
C GLY A 110 -1.28 5.64 0.81
N ARG A 111 -2.03 6.77 0.78
CA ARG A 111 -3.22 6.90 -0.08
C ARG A 111 -2.92 6.70 -1.57
N TYR A 112 -1.71 7.03 -2.03
CA TYR A 112 -1.29 6.80 -3.41
C TYR A 112 -1.10 5.32 -3.76
N LEU A 113 -1.04 4.44 -2.75
CA LEU A 113 -0.94 3.00 -2.94
C LEU A 113 -2.32 2.30 -2.93
N LEU A 114 -3.42 3.03 -2.73
CA LEU A 114 -4.78 2.45 -2.74
C LEU A 114 -5.12 1.72 -4.05
N PRO A 115 -4.69 2.16 -5.27
CA PRO A 115 -4.92 1.39 -6.48
C PRO A 115 -4.35 -0.03 -6.42
N CYS A 116 -3.28 -0.26 -5.65
CA CYS A 116 -2.71 -1.60 -5.46
C CYS A 116 -3.71 -2.60 -4.85
N ILE A 117 -4.66 -2.12 -4.01
CA ILE A 117 -5.71 -2.97 -3.44
C ILE A 117 -6.65 -3.47 -4.54
N LEU A 118 -7.02 -2.60 -5.48
CA LEU A 118 -7.89 -2.97 -6.60
C LEU A 118 -7.19 -3.97 -7.53
N ILE A 119 -5.90 -3.75 -7.81
CA ILE A 119 -5.07 -4.65 -8.62
C ILE A 119 -4.95 -6.01 -7.92
N ALA A 120 -4.68 -6.03 -6.61
CA ALA A 120 -4.61 -7.28 -5.83
C ALA A 120 -5.96 -8.01 -5.81
N GLY A 121 -7.08 -7.28 -5.66
CA GLY A 121 -8.43 -7.84 -5.73
C GLY A 121 -8.73 -8.45 -7.11
N TYR A 122 -8.34 -7.77 -8.18
CA TYR A 122 -8.44 -8.31 -9.53
C TYR A 122 -7.64 -9.60 -9.69
N LEU A 123 -6.38 -9.63 -9.26
CA LEU A 123 -5.55 -10.84 -9.29
C LEU A 123 -6.16 -11.98 -8.46
N ALA A 124 -6.71 -11.67 -7.29
CA ALA A 124 -7.41 -12.65 -6.46
C ALA A 124 -8.60 -13.29 -7.20
N SER A 125 -9.35 -12.50 -7.95
CA SER A 125 -10.50 -12.99 -8.75
C SER A 125 -10.10 -13.97 -9.86
N THR A 126 -8.85 -13.95 -10.29
CA THR A 126 -8.36 -14.86 -11.35
C THR A 126 -8.00 -16.27 -10.84
N VAL A 127 -7.96 -16.47 -9.51
CA VAL A 127 -7.63 -17.75 -8.85
C VAL A 127 -8.66 -18.10 -7.75
N PRO A 128 -9.95 -18.23 -8.10
CA PRO A 128 -11.03 -18.39 -7.11
C PRO A 128 -10.86 -19.68 -6.28
N GLU A 129 -10.27 -20.73 -6.84
CA GLU A 129 -10.03 -22.02 -6.16
C GLU A 129 -9.08 -21.85 -4.95
N LEU A 130 -8.17 -20.85 -5.00
CA LEU A 130 -7.29 -20.55 -3.88
C LEU A 130 -8.11 -20.15 -2.65
N PHE A 131 -9.14 -19.31 -2.86
CA PHE A 131 -9.99 -18.78 -1.81
C PHE A 131 -11.09 -19.75 -1.35
N GLN A 132 -11.27 -20.88 -2.04
CA GLN A 132 -12.09 -21.99 -1.54
C GLN A 132 -11.35 -22.79 -0.45
N LYS A 133 -10.01 -22.72 -0.41
CA LYS A 133 -9.23 -23.38 0.63
C LYS A 133 -9.45 -22.72 1.99
N LYS A 134 -9.73 -23.54 3.02
CA LYS A 134 -10.01 -23.07 4.38
C LYS A 134 -8.95 -22.09 4.90
N ILE A 135 -7.68 -22.40 4.66
CA ILE A 135 -6.56 -21.57 5.12
C ILE A 135 -6.63 -20.13 4.57
N TYR A 136 -6.88 -19.97 3.25
CA TYR A 136 -6.95 -18.64 2.64
C TYR A 136 -8.17 -17.86 3.09
N ARG A 137 -9.32 -18.52 3.24
CA ARG A 137 -10.51 -17.88 3.83
C ARG A 137 -10.24 -17.41 5.25
N THR A 138 -9.57 -18.23 6.05
CA THR A 138 -9.21 -17.86 7.42
C THR A 138 -8.24 -16.66 7.43
N LEU A 139 -7.19 -16.66 6.61
CA LEU A 139 -6.25 -15.54 6.51
C LEU A 139 -6.95 -14.23 6.08
N LEU A 140 -7.82 -14.32 5.08
CA LEU A 140 -8.59 -13.16 4.61
C LEU A 140 -9.55 -12.64 5.70
N SER A 141 -10.22 -13.54 6.42
CA SER A 141 -11.09 -13.18 7.54
C SER A 141 -10.30 -12.50 8.67
N ILE A 142 -9.13 -13.02 9.02
CA ILE A 142 -8.26 -12.42 10.04
C ILE A 142 -7.83 -11.03 9.59
N ALA A 143 -7.39 -10.86 8.33
CA ALA A 143 -7.00 -9.56 7.80
C ALA A 143 -8.17 -8.55 7.86
N GLY A 144 -9.38 -8.97 7.46
CA GLY A 144 -10.57 -8.14 7.55
C GLY A 144 -10.93 -7.75 8.99
N ILE A 145 -10.92 -8.71 9.92
CA ILE A 145 -11.21 -8.45 11.34
C ILE A 145 -10.18 -7.50 11.95
N LEU A 146 -8.89 -7.70 11.66
CA LEU A 146 -7.83 -6.81 12.15
C LEU A 146 -7.99 -5.39 11.58
N SER A 147 -8.29 -5.25 10.28
CA SER A 147 -8.45 -3.95 9.64
C SER A 147 -9.68 -3.20 10.17
N VAL A 148 -10.84 -3.88 10.27
CA VAL A 148 -12.08 -3.28 10.79
C VAL A 148 -11.97 -3.01 12.29
N GLY A 149 -11.40 -3.95 13.05
CA GLY A 149 -11.18 -3.79 14.48
C GLY A 149 -10.25 -2.63 14.78
N TYR A 150 -9.16 -2.51 14.04
CA TYR A 150 -8.24 -1.38 14.16
C TYR A 150 -8.93 -0.04 13.84
N PHE A 151 -9.67 0.02 12.75
CA PHE A 151 -10.42 1.22 12.39
C PHE A 151 -11.45 1.59 13.46
N GLY A 152 -12.18 0.61 13.99
CA GLY A 152 -13.19 0.83 15.03
C GLY A 152 -12.61 1.26 16.37
N LEU A 153 -11.50 0.64 16.80
CA LEU A 153 -10.92 0.88 18.13
C LEU A 153 -9.95 2.07 18.18
N VAL A 154 -9.30 2.39 17.06
CA VAL A 154 -8.30 3.45 16.98
C VAL A 154 -8.76 4.59 16.07
N GLY A 155 -9.26 4.27 14.87
CA GLY A 155 -9.66 5.26 13.89
C GLY A 155 -10.86 6.09 14.35
N ILE A 156 -11.96 5.45 14.73
CA ILE A 156 -13.18 6.17 15.13
C ILE A 156 -12.93 7.11 16.34
N PRO A 157 -12.29 6.67 17.44
CA PRO A 157 -12.06 7.54 18.60
C PRO A 157 -11.17 8.77 18.32
N LEU A 158 -10.42 8.77 17.20
CA LEU A 158 -9.60 9.93 16.82
C LEU A 158 -10.41 11.03 16.14
N PHE A 159 -11.63 10.72 15.68
CA PHE A 159 -12.49 11.69 14.99
C PHE A 159 -13.60 12.25 15.90
N PHE A 160 -13.79 11.69 17.09
CA PHE A 160 -14.80 12.09 18.07
C PHE A 160 -14.18 12.28 19.45
#